data_e5167b8440146e134b84dbac95b59030
#
_entry.id   e5167b8440146e134b84dbac95b59030
#
_cell.length_a   1.000
_cell.length_b   1.000
_cell.length_c   1.000
_cell.angle_alpha   90.00
_cell.angle_beta   90.00
_cell.angle_gamma   90.00
#
_symmetry.space_group_name_H-M   'P 1'
#
loop_
_entity.id
_entity.type
_entity.pdbx_description
1 polymer ?
#
loop_
_entity_poly.entity_id
_entity_poly.type
_entity_poly.pdbx_seq_one_letter_code
_entity_poly.pdbx_strand_id
1 'polypeptide(L)'
;LELVLERLRVHLGWREAKPFDPRLPLVAQKARDYLHAHFYQDIGLDELASACGTDRFRLNRAFKAAYGLPPYAYLVQLRLAKARQMLAVGGQPADLASALGFADQSHLGRWFRRAYGMTPAAYRRQCTQLPD
;
A
#
# COMPACT_ATOMS: atom_id res chain seq x y z
N LEU A 1 2.47 -0.91 -19.93
CA LEU A 1 2.73 -0.04 -18.78
C LEU A 1 3.78 1.02 -19.09
N GLU A 2 4.87 0.63 -19.70
CA GLU A 2 5.91 1.55 -20.13
C GLU A 2 5.41 2.59 -21.14
N LEU A 3 4.56 2.16 -22.06
CA LEU A 3 3.97 3.06 -23.06
C LEU A 3 3.08 4.12 -22.42
N VAL A 4 2.35 3.78 -21.37
CA VAL A 4 1.51 4.73 -20.64
C VAL A 4 2.37 5.74 -19.90
N LEU A 5 3.43 5.30 -19.25
CA LEU A 5 4.37 6.17 -18.55
C LEU A 5 5.08 7.12 -19.52
N GLU A 6 5.46 6.64 -20.66
CA GLU A 6 6.10 7.44 -21.70
C GLU A 6 5.13 8.51 -22.23
N ARG A 7 3.87 8.16 -22.47
CA ARG A 7 2.85 9.12 -22.88
C ARG A 7 2.59 10.17 -21.84
N LEU A 8 2.58 9.79 -20.56
CA LEU A 8 2.42 10.73 -19.46
C LEU A 8 3.58 11.71 -19.39
N ARG A 9 4.79 11.25 -19.60
CA ARG A 9 5.98 12.11 -19.62
C ARG A 9 5.89 13.16 -20.71
N VAL A 10 5.54 12.74 -21.90
CA VAL A 10 5.39 13.62 -23.06
C VAL A 10 4.25 14.60 -22.83
N HIS A 11 3.10 14.10 -22.37
CA HIS A 11 1.90 14.90 -22.16
C HIS A 11 2.05 15.96 -21.10
N LEU A 12 2.75 15.64 -20.00
CA LEU A 12 3.00 16.58 -18.90
C LEU A 12 4.14 17.55 -19.19
N GLY A 13 4.73 17.50 -20.37
CA GLY A 13 5.84 18.37 -20.71
C GLY A 13 7.05 18.14 -19.83
N TRP A 14 7.34 16.92 -19.51
CA TRP A 14 8.46 16.54 -18.67
C TRP A 14 9.76 16.88 -19.38
N ARG A 15 10.28 18.07 -19.10
CA ARG A 15 11.40 18.65 -19.84
C ARG A 15 12.76 18.20 -19.36
N GLU A 16 12.84 17.74 -18.14
CA GLU A 16 14.13 17.41 -17.57
C GLU A 16 14.12 15.96 -17.14
N ALA A 17 14.82 15.16 -17.92
CA ALA A 17 15.30 13.89 -17.41
C ALA A 17 16.23 14.21 -16.25
N LYS A 18 15.76 14.11 -15.01
CA LYS A 18 16.66 14.10 -13.89
C LYS A 18 17.66 12.98 -14.13
N PRO A 19 18.95 13.20 -13.81
CA PRO A 19 19.91 12.12 -14.01
C PRO A 19 19.39 10.84 -13.40
N PHE A 20 19.45 9.77 -14.17
CA PHE A 20 19.06 8.45 -13.70
C PHE A 20 19.99 8.06 -12.54
N ASP A 21 19.41 7.86 -11.36
CA ASP A 21 20.14 7.33 -10.22
C ASP A 21 19.86 5.82 -10.17
N PRO A 22 20.89 4.98 -10.44
CA PRO A 22 20.70 3.54 -10.46
C PRO A 22 20.34 2.96 -9.09
N ARG A 23 20.47 3.74 -8.01
CA ARG A 23 20.08 3.30 -6.68
C ARG A 23 18.59 3.41 -6.42
N LEU A 24 17.85 4.27 -7.17
CA LEU A 24 16.43 4.52 -6.92
C LEU A 24 15.55 3.28 -7.07
N PRO A 25 15.72 2.43 -8.12
CA PRO A 25 14.94 1.19 -8.19
C PRO A 25 15.20 0.26 -7.01
N LEU A 26 16.43 0.20 -6.52
CA LEU A 26 16.79 -0.62 -5.37
C LEU A 26 16.16 -0.07 -4.09
N VAL A 27 16.14 1.26 -3.91
CA VAL A 27 15.49 1.92 -2.79
C VAL A 27 14.00 1.57 -2.76
N ALA A 28 13.33 1.67 -3.90
CA ALA A 28 11.90 1.33 -4.00
C ALA A 28 11.65 -0.13 -3.66
N GLN A 29 12.48 -1.05 -4.14
CA GLN A 29 12.34 -2.47 -3.84
C GLN A 29 12.55 -2.76 -2.36
N LYS A 30 13.57 -2.17 -1.75
CA LYS A 30 13.83 -2.32 -0.31
C LYS A 30 12.66 -1.81 0.52
N ALA A 31 12.10 -0.67 0.13
CA ALA A 31 10.95 -0.10 0.83
C ALA A 31 9.74 -1.02 0.72
N ARG A 32 9.46 -1.53 -0.47
CA ARG A 32 8.38 -2.49 -0.67
C ARG A 32 8.56 -3.74 0.20
N ASP A 33 9.75 -4.30 0.21
CA ASP A 33 10.05 -5.48 1.02
C ASP A 33 9.88 -5.19 2.51
N TYR A 34 10.30 -4.01 2.96
CA TYR A 34 10.12 -3.58 4.34
C TYR A 34 8.64 -3.47 4.70
N LEU A 35 7.83 -2.86 3.83
CA LEU A 35 6.39 -2.74 4.05
C LEU A 35 5.72 -4.11 4.14
N HIS A 36 6.08 -5.05 3.28
CA HIS A 36 5.54 -6.40 3.34
C HIS A 36 5.92 -7.14 4.62
N ALA A 37 7.13 -6.91 5.12
CA ALA A 37 7.60 -7.54 6.35
C ALA A 37 6.99 -6.93 7.60
N HIS A 38 6.63 -5.65 7.58
CA HIS A 38 6.25 -4.89 8.77
C HIS A 38 4.89 -4.19 8.65
N PHE A 39 4.02 -4.61 7.74
CA PHE A 39 2.76 -3.92 7.45
C PHE A 39 1.84 -3.78 8.66
N TYR A 40 1.96 -4.66 9.64
CA TYR A 40 1.14 -4.68 10.86
C TYR A 40 1.62 -3.70 11.93
N GLN A 41 2.75 -3.05 11.72
CA GLN A 41 3.34 -2.09 12.64
C GLN A 41 3.06 -0.67 12.20
N ASP A 42 3.18 0.27 13.13
CA ASP A 42 3.15 1.68 12.81
C ASP A 42 4.49 2.07 12.18
N ILE A 43 4.46 2.38 10.89
CA ILE A 43 5.67 2.67 10.12
C ILE A 43 5.67 4.14 9.73
N GLY A 44 6.62 4.92 10.28
CA GLY A 44 6.84 6.29 9.87
C GLY A 44 7.60 6.38 8.56
N LEU A 45 7.35 7.45 7.79
CA LEU A 45 8.00 7.66 6.50
C LEU A 45 9.52 7.83 6.64
N ASP A 46 9.96 8.57 7.67
CA ASP A 46 11.40 8.75 7.92
C ASP A 46 12.07 7.46 8.35
N GLU A 47 11.39 6.65 9.16
CA GLU A 47 11.87 5.33 9.55
C GLU A 47 12.06 4.43 8.33
N LEU A 48 11.06 4.41 7.45
CA LEU A 48 11.13 3.62 6.23
C LEU A 48 12.28 4.08 5.33
N ALA A 49 12.41 5.40 5.15
CA ALA A 49 13.49 5.97 4.35
C ALA A 49 14.86 5.62 4.91
N SER A 50 15.02 5.75 6.22
CA SER A 50 16.26 5.40 6.92
C SER A 50 16.62 3.92 6.72
N ALA A 51 15.64 3.04 6.85
CA ALA A 51 15.84 1.61 6.64
C ALA A 51 16.29 1.28 5.21
N CYS A 52 15.95 2.14 4.24
CA CYS A 52 16.33 1.96 2.84
C CYS A 52 17.58 2.74 2.45
N GLY A 53 18.23 3.41 3.42
CA GLY A 53 19.46 4.17 3.16
C GLY A 53 19.25 5.48 2.40
N THR A 54 18.09 6.13 2.57
CA THR A 54 17.75 7.36 1.87
C THR A 54 16.92 8.29 2.75
N ASP A 55 16.47 9.41 2.21
CA ASP A 55 15.58 10.35 2.87
C ASP A 55 14.15 10.23 2.33
N ARG A 56 13.19 10.87 3.03
CA ARG A 56 11.77 10.78 2.66
C ARG A 56 11.46 11.28 1.25
N PHE A 57 12.17 12.30 0.79
CA PHE A 57 11.91 12.90 -0.51
C PHE A 57 12.32 11.98 -1.66
N ARG A 58 13.50 11.39 -1.53
CA ARG A 58 14.01 10.42 -2.51
C ARG A 58 13.19 9.14 -2.47
N LEU A 59 12.84 8.68 -1.27
CA LEU A 59 11.99 7.50 -1.12
C LEU A 59 10.65 7.69 -1.82
N ASN A 60 9.95 8.80 -1.56
CA ASN A 60 8.66 9.07 -2.19
C ASN A 60 8.77 9.08 -3.71
N ARG A 61 9.80 9.72 -4.25
CA ARG A 61 10.01 9.77 -5.70
C ARG A 61 10.29 8.39 -6.27
N ALA A 62 11.20 7.66 -5.66
CA ALA A 62 11.59 6.33 -6.12
C ALA A 62 10.41 5.36 -6.06
N PHE A 63 9.66 5.39 -4.97
CA PHE A 63 8.53 4.49 -4.76
C PHE A 63 7.40 4.79 -5.74
N LYS A 64 7.05 6.06 -5.90
CA LYS A 64 6.01 6.46 -6.83
C LYS A 64 6.38 6.15 -8.29
N ALA A 65 7.66 6.33 -8.65
CA ALA A 65 8.13 5.99 -9.98
C ALA A 65 8.06 4.49 -10.26
N ALA A 66 8.38 3.66 -9.25
CA ALA A 66 8.39 2.21 -9.41
C ALA A 66 7.00 1.58 -9.35
N TYR A 67 6.13 2.07 -8.44
CA TYR A 67 4.86 1.41 -8.13
C TYR A 67 3.62 2.27 -8.38
N GLY A 68 3.78 3.52 -8.80
CA GLY A 68 2.67 4.40 -9.19
C GLY A 68 1.97 5.12 -8.05
N LEU A 69 2.35 4.88 -6.79
CA LEU A 69 1.74 5.51 -5.63
C LEU A 69 2.74 5.68 -4.49
N PRO A 70 2.47 6.61 -3.56
CA PRO A 70 3.37 6.82 -2.42
C PRO A 70 3.39 5.61 -1.48
N PRO A 71 4.42 5.47 -0.64
CA PRO A 71 4.55 4.33 0.27
C PRO A 71 3.35 4.12 1.19
N TYR A 72 2.78 5.20 1.75
CA TYR A 72 1.65 5.07 2.67
C TYR A 72 0.41 4.51 1.96
N ALA A 73 0.12 4.99 0.76
CA ALA A 73 -1.01 4.49 -0.03
C ALA A 73 -0.83 3.00 -0.36
N TYR A 74 0.39 2.61 -0.68
CA TYR A 74 0.73 1.21 -0.91
C TYR A 74 0.51 0.38 0.36
N LEU A 75 0.95 0.89 1.51
CA LEU A 75 0.78 0.21 2.79
C LEU A 75 -0.70 -0.02 3.10
N VAL A 76 -1.55 1.00 2.89
CA VAL A 76 -2.99 0.86 3.11
C VAL A 76 -3.58 -0.22 2.20
N GLN A 77 -3.22 -0.22 0.93
CA GLN A 77 -3.68 -1.25 -0.01
C GLN A 77 -3.23 -2.65 0.41
N LEU A 78 -2.00 -2.78 0.86
CA LEU A 78 -1.47 -4.06 1.35
C LEU A 78 -2.26 -4.55 2.56
N ARG A 79 -2.51 -3.68 3.53
CA ARG A 79 -3.31 -4.01 4.71
C ARG A 79 -4.73 -4.42 4.34
N LEU A 80 -5.34 -3.71 3.40
CA LEU A 80 -6.69 -4.02 2.93
C LEU A 80 -6.76 -5.36 2.20
N ALA A 81 -5.75 -5.69 1.41
CA ALA A 81 -5.66 -6.99 0.74
C ALA A 81 -5.56 -8.13 1.76
N LYS A 82 -4.75 -7.94 2.80
CA LYS A 82 -4.64 -8.90 3.91
C LYS A 82 -5.96 -9.03 4.66
N ALA A 83 -6.64 -7.91 4.93
CA ALA A 83 -7.94 -7.91 5.58
C ALA A 83 -8.95 -8.73 4.78
N ARG A 84 -8.99 -8.52 3.47
CA ARG A 84 -9.92 -9.25 2.60
C ARG A 84 -9.68 -10.75 2.64
N GLN A 85 -8.42 -11.17 2.60
CA GLN A 85 -8.06 -12.59 2.70
C GLN A 85 -8.52 -13.21 4.02
N MET A 86 -8.29 -12.49 5.12
CA MET A 86 -8.62 -12.99 6.45
C MET A 86 -10.13 -13.01 6.71
N LEU A 87 -10.86 -12.00 6.22
CA LEU A 87 -12.32 -11.96 6.31
C LEU A 87 -12.96 -13.11 5.51
N ALA A 88 -12.40 -13.43 4.35
CA ALA A 88 -12.91 -14.48 3.49
C ALA A 88 -12.90 -15.85 4.17
N VAL A 89 -11.97 -16.07 5.08
CA VAL A 89 -11.88 -17.32 5.86
C VAL A 89 -12.50 -17.20 7.26
N GLY A 90 -13.28 -16.16 7.51
CA GLY A 90 -14.05 -16.02 8.73
C GLY A 90 -13.48 -15.14 9.82
N GLY A 91 -12.37 -14.43 9.57
CA GLY A 91 -11.79 -13.51 10.54
C GLY A 91 -12.75 -12.40 10.95
N GLN A 92 -12.72 -12.00 12.22
CA GLN A 92 -13.61 -10.97 12.75
C GLN A 92 -13.02 -9.58 12.52
N PRO A 93 -13.83 -8.60 12.05
CA PRO A 93 -13.32 -7.25 11.78
C PRO A 93 -12.60 -6.60 12.95
N ALA A 94 -13.11 -6.78 14.17
CA ALA A 94 -12.52 -6.19 15.37
C ALA A 94 -11.08 -6.71 15.61
N ASP A 95 -10.87 -8.00 15.40
CA ASP A 95 -9.56 -8.61 15.59
C ASP A 95 -8.57 -8.20 14.49
N LEU A 96 -9.08 -8.06 13.28
CA LEU A 96 -8.24 -7.75 12.11
C LEU A 96 -7.68 -6.33 12.14
N ALA A 97 -8.45 -5.37 12.64
CA ALA A 97 -8.01 -3.98 12.66
C ALA A 97 -6.68 -3.85 13.41
N SER A 98 -6.62 -4.40 14.62
CA SER A 98 -5.40 -4.39 15.42
C SER A 98 -4.27 -5.20 14.79
N ALA A 99 -4.58 -6.40 14.31
CA ALA A 99 -3.58 -7.31 13.73
C ALA A 99 -2.92 -6.75 12.47
N LEU A 100 -3.62 -5.88 11.73
CA LEU A 100 -3.13 -5.35 10.46
C LEU A 100 -2.53 -3.94 10.57
N GLY A 101 -2.51 -3.35 11.76
CA GLY A 101 -1.92 -2.03 11.95
C GLY A 101 -2.86 -0.87 11.74
N PHE A 102 -4.17 -1.10 11.64
CA PHE A 102 -5.15 -0.01 11.66
C PHE A 102 -5.34 0.50 13.08
N ALA A 103 -5.66 1.79 13.21
CA ALA A 103 -5.83 2.41 14.52
C ALA A 103 -6.96 1.73 15.32
N ASP A 104 -8.08 1.43 14.64
CA ASP A 104 -9.24 0.77 15.24
C ASP A 104 -10.11 0.16 14.14
N GLN A 105 -11.21 -0.49 14.57
CA GLN A 105 -12.14 -1.13 13.65
C GLN A 105 -12.83 -0.11 12.72
N SER A 106 -13.13 1.08 13.21
CA SER A 106 -13.75 2.14 12.41
C SER A 106 -12.82 2.61 11.30
N HIS A 107 -11.52 2.72 11.59
CA HIS A 107 -10.51 3.10 10.61
C HIS A 107 -10.41 2.05 9.49
N LEU A 108 -10.33 0.78 9.86
CA LEU A 108 -10.39 -0.32 8.89
C LEU A 108 -11.68 -0.25 8.06
N GLY A 109 -12.82 -0.05 8.71
CA GLY A 109 -14.12 -0.01 8.05
C GLY A 109 -14.21 1.08 7.00
N ARG A 110 -13.74 2.29 7.31
CA ARG A 110 -13.75 3.41 6.38
C ARG A 110 -12.89 3.13 5.15
N TRP A 111 -11.67 2.65 5.35
CA TRP A 111 -10.77 2.33 4.24
C TRP A 111 -11.28 1.17 3.41
N PHE A 112 -11.77 0.11 4.06
CA PHE A 112 -12.30 -1.07 3.39
C PHE A 112 -13.50 -0.71 2.52
N ARG A 113 -14.45 0.05 3.07
CA ARG A 113 -15.63 0.47 2.32
C ARG A 113 -15.28 1.36 1.14
N ARG A 114 -14.32 2.27 1.30
CA ARG A 114 -13.84 3.12 0.21
C ARG A 114 -13.22 2.29 -0.92
N ALA A 115 -12.44 1.28 -0.57
CA ALA A 115 -11.76 0.45 -1.56
C ALA A 115 -12.66 -0.57 -2.24
N TYR A 116 -13.57 -1.20 -1.50
CA TYR A 116 -14.32 -2.35 -1.97
C TYR A 116 -15.84 -2.14 -2.03
N GLY A 117 -16.34 -1.00 -1.60
CA GLY A 117 -17.75 -0.66 -1.69
C GLY A 117 -18.66 -1.31 -0.65
N MET A 118 -18.12 -2.06 0.30
CA MET A 118 -18.88 -2.70 1.36
C MET A 118 -18.10 -2.73 2.66
N THR A 119 -18.77 -2.96 3.78
CA THR A 119 -18.13 -3.06 5.08
C THR A 119 -17.38 -4.39 5.23
N PRO A 120 -16.36 -4.45 6.11
CA PRO A 120 -15.71 -5.73 6.40
C PRO A 120 -16.68 -6.81 6.85
N ALA A 121 -17.63 -6.47 7.70
CA ALA A 121 -18.61 -7.43 8.19
C ALA A 121 -19.50 -7.98 7.06
N ALA A 122 -19.93 -7.10 6.13
CA ALA A 122 -20.73 -7.52 4.98
C ALA A 122 -19.93 -8.44 4.06
N TYR A 123 -18.69 -8.11 3.80
CA TYR A 123 -17.81 -8.95 2.99
C TYR A 123 -17.59 -10.32 3.64
N ARG A 124 -17.34 -10.35 4.95
CA ARG A 124 -17.19 -11.59 5.69
C ARG A 124 -18.41 -12.48 5.55
N ARG A 125 -19.61 -11.91 5.76
CA ARG A 125 -20.86 -12.66 5.62
C ARG A 125 -21.03 -13.23 4.22
N GLN A 126 -20.71 -12.43 3.20
CA GLN A 126 -20.81 -12.86 1.80
C GLN A 126 -19.90 -14.07 1.54
N CYS A 127 -18.72 -14.09 2.09
CA CYS A 127 -17.75 -15.16 1.88
C CYS A 127 -18.06 -16.43 2.71
N THR A 128 -18.66 -16.27 3.90
CA THR A 128 -18.88 -17.38 4.83
C THR A 128 -20.28 -17.98 4.76
N GLN A 129 -21.22 -17.32 4.07
CA GLN A 129 -22.59 -17.80 3.91
C GLN A 129 -22.88 -18.30 2.50
N LEU A 130 -21.89 -18.94 1.89
CA LEU A 130 -22.09 -19.53 0.58
C LEU A 130 -23.05 -20.70 0.67
N PRO A 131 -24.03 -20.79 -0.25
CA PRO A 131 -24.87 -21.98 -0.29
C PRO A 131 -24.06 -23.22 -0.61
N ASP A 132 -24.46 -24.30 0.00
CA ASP A 132 -23.78 -25.60 -0.23
C ASP A 132 -23.90 -26.06 -1.69
#